data_6730947d60b1278494404864ea06730e
#
_entry.id   6730947d60b1278494404864ea06730e
#
_cell.length_a   1.000
_cell.length_b   1.000
_cell.length_c   1.000
_cell.angle_alpha   90.00
_cell.angle_beta   90.00
_cell.angle_gamma   90.00
#
_symmetry.space_group_name_H-M   'P 1'
#
loop_
_entity.id
_entity.type
_entity.pdbx_description
1 polymer ?
#
loop_
_entity_poly.entity_id
_entity_poly.type
_entity_poly.pdbx_seq_one_letter_code
_entity_poly.pdbx_strand_id
1 'polypeptide(L)'
;MATGKKELVLNAMDRKEVERVPAGFWFHFLDDEIHADAYTHPELEKKVLDGELHFIEESQPDFVKIMTDGFFSYPNPVVQKARTAAELAKVQPLPDEHPFFTRQVAYAKEITKRYGSEIATFYNLFCAGTTIKFMQPGTLAEDEAFLARLVREDKAAVKAAFDVISADLAKLADRIIREAGVTGIYFSLQNLVGEGADRAVYEEVFAPGEKEILRVANAASPYNILHICGYAGHRNELEWYR
;
A
#
# COMPACT_ATOMS: atom_id res chain seq x y z
N MET A 1 34.00 -0.86 -13.32
CA MET A 1 33.39 0.15 -12.38
C MET A 1 32.33 -0.59 -11.60
N ALA A 2 32.15 -0.30 -10.32
CA ALA A 2 31.06 -0.92 -9.54
C ALA A 2 29.71 -0.46 -10.10
N THR A 3 28.75 -1.37 -10.15
CA THR A 3 27.37 -1.08 -10.58
C THR A 3 26.72 -0.12 -9.61
N GLY A 4 26.01 0.91 -10.11
CA GLY A 4 25.24 1.81 -9.25
C GLY A 4 24.12 1.09 -8.49
N LYS A 5 23.77 1.56 -7.28
CA LYS A 5 22.75 0.92 -6.44
C LYS A 5 21.42 0.66 -7.18
N LYS A 6 20.91 1.69 -7.85
CA LYS A 6 19.66 1.57 -8.63
C LYS A 6 19.79 0.55 -9.76
N GLU A 7 20.88 0.60 -10.50
CA GLU A 7 21.14 -0.35 -11.59
C GLU A 7 21.26 -1.78 -11.08
N LEU A 8 21.94 -1.99 -9.94
CA LEU A 8 22.04 -3.29 -9.26
C LEU A 8 20.64 -3.87 -8.98
N VAL A 9 19.74 -3.07 -8.42
CA VAL A 9 18.36 -3.50 -8.11
C VAL A 9 17.59 -3.84 -9.38
N LEU A 10 17.64 -2.97 -10.41
CA LEU A 10 16.92 -3.19 -11.66
C LEU A 10 17.45 -4.42 -12.41
N ASN A 11 18.76 -4.62 -12.42
CA ASN A 11 19.37 -5.83 -13.01
C ASN A 11 18.92 -7.11 -12.29
N ALA A 12 18.86 -7.08 -10.94
CA ALA A 12 18.35 -8.22 -10.17
C ALA A 12 16.86 -8.49 -10.47
N MET A 13 16.03 -7.46 -10.58
CA MET A 13 14.61 -7.60 -10.96
C MET A 13 14.44 -8.11 -12.40
N ASP A 14 15.32 -7.73 -13.30
CA ASP A 14 15.39 -8.24 -14.68
C ASP A 14 15.98 -9.66 -14.79
N ARG A 15 16.33 -10.29 -13.66
CA ARG A 15 16.96 -11.61 -13.58
C ARG A 15 18.32 -11.67 -14.31
N LYS A 16 19.03 -10.56 -14.41
CA LYS A 16 20.39 -10.49 -14.89
C LYS A 16 21.38 -10.88 -13.79
N GLU A 17 22.57 -11.27 -14.17
CA GLU A 17 23.66 -11.49 -13.22
C GLU A 17 24.01 -10.18 -12.52
N VAL A 18 24.18 -10.24 -11.20
CA VAL A 18 24.54 -9.12 -10.34
C VAL A 18 25.71 -9.49 -9.43
N GLU A 19 26.55 -8.53 -9.12
CA GLU A 19 27.75 -8.74 -8.30
C GLU A 19 27.44 -9.11 -6.83
N ARG A 20 26.27 -8.78 -6.34
CA ARG A 20 25.76 -9.12 -5.00
C ARG A 20 24.24 -8.98 -4.94
N VAL A 21 23.65 -9.54 -3.90
CA VAL A 21 22.21 -9.37 -3.64
C VAL A 21 21.92 -7.93 -3.21
N PRO A 22 20.96 -7.23 -3.86
CA PRO A 22 20.49 -5.93 -3.38
C PRO A 22 19.86 -6.04 -1.99
N ALA A 23 20.14 -5.08 -1.13
CA ALA A 23 19.58 -5.02 0.21
C ALA A 23 18.80 -3.72 0.45
N GLY A 24 17.66 -3.84 1.09
CA GLY A 24 16.84 -2.73 1.53
C GLY A 24 16.17 -3.05 2.86
N PHE A 25 15.93 -2.02 3.62
CA PHE A 25 15.29 -2.10 4.93
C PHE A 25 14.21 -1.03 5.01
N TRP A 26 13.28 -1.18 5.94
CA TRP A 26 12.27 -0.18 6.25
C TRP A 26 11.90 -0.25 7.72
N PHE A 27 11.45 0.87 8.24
CA PHE A 27 10.97 1.02 9.60
C PHE A 27 9.71 1.88 9.62
N HIS A 28 8.92 1.76 10.66
CA HIS A 28 7.88 2.71 10.97
C HIS A 28 8.46 3.88 11.77
N PHE A 29 8.03 5.09 11.45
CA PHE A 29 8.54 6.34 12.07
C PHE A 29 7.54 6.95 13.06
N LEU A 30 6.37 6.31 13.23
CA LEU A 30 5.34 6.69 14.19
C LEU A 30 5.13 5.56 15.19
N ASP A 31 4.77 5.91 16.44
CA ASP A 31 4.53 4.94 17.51
C ASP A 31 3.24 4.13 17.28
N ASP A 32 2.26 4.72 16.57
CA ASP A 32 1.02 4.09 16.14
C ASP A 32 0.83 4.35 14.64
N GLU A 33 1.61 3.67 13.82
CA GLU A 33 1.61 3.83 12.37
C GLU A 33 0.29 3.43 11.71
N ILE A 34 -0.45 2.50 12.33
CA ILE A 34 -1.70 1.96 11.77
C ILE A 34 -2.82 2.99 11.84
N HIS A 35 -2.97 3.67 12.99
CA HIS A 35 -4.07 4.60 13.23
C HIS A 35 -3.69 6.07 13.04
N ALA A 36 -2.41 6.35 12.79
CA ALA A 36 -1.95 7.70 12.50
C ALA A 36 -2.66 8.28 11.28
N ASP A 37 -3.07 9.54 11.36
CA ASP A 37 -3.77 10.24 10.28
C ASP A 37 -3.06 11.56 9.94
N ALA A 38 -2.20 11.51 8.94
CA ALA A 38 -1.50 12.68 8.45
C ALA A 38 -2.43 13.66 7.69
N TYR A 39 -3.61 13.23 7.24
CA TYR A 39 -4.55 14.15 6.58
C TYR A 39 -5.10 15.18 7.54
N THR A 40 -5.34 14.81 8.79
CA THR A 40 -5.78 15.70 9.86
C THR A 40 -4.63 16.27 10.69
N HIS A 41 -3.47 15.59 10.73
CA HIS A 41 -2.27 15.93 11.50
C HIS A 41 -1.04 16.06 10.58
N PRO A 42 -0.90 17.18 9.83
CA PRO A 42 0.15 17.34 8.83
C PRO A 42 1.58 17.31 9.39
N GLU A 43 1.77 17.56 10.69
CA GLU A 43 3.05 17.40 11.38
C GLU A 43 3.56 15.94 11.36
N LEU A 44 2.66 14.96 11.29
CA LEU A 44 3.04 13.54 11.18
C LEU A 44 3.71 13.23 9.85
N GLU A 45 3.21 13.80 8.74
CA GLU A 45 3.85 13.66 7.43
C GLU A 45 5.29 14.14 7.47
N LYS A 46 5.53 15.31 8.10
CA LYS A 46 6.90 15.83 8.23
C LYS A 46 7.78 14.91 9.08
N LYS A 47 7.27 14.39 10.20
CA LYS A 47 8.02 13.46 11.08
C LYS A 47 8.44 12.20 10.31
N VAL A 48 7.53 11.63 9.52
CA VAL A 48 7.80 10.44 8.70
C VAL A 48 8.81 10.75 7.61
N LEU A 49 8.65 11.88 6.90
CA LEU A 49 9.59 12.29 5.86
C LEU A 49 11.00 12.50 6.41
N ASP A 50 11.15 13.23 7.53
CA ASP A 50 12.43 13.48 8.14
C ASP A 50 13.08 12.15 8.60
N GLY A 51 12.29 11.23 9.17
CA GLY A 51 12.75 9.90 9.58
C GLY A 51 13.21 9.06 8.39
N GLU A 52 12.44 9.03 7.29
CA GLU A 52 12.79 8.31 6.07
C GLU A 52 14.09 8.83 5.45
N LEU A 53 14.25 10.16 5.34
CA LEU A 53 15.45 10.78 4.79
C LEU A 53 16.68 10.48 5.64
N HIS A 54 16.56 10.60 6.97
CA HIS A 54 17.63 10.26 7.90
C HIS A 54 18.00 8.78 7.79
N PHE A 55 17.01 7.90 7.74
CA PHE A 55 17.24 6.46 7.59
C PHE A 55 18.00 6.12 6.30
N ILE A 56 17.65 6.74 5.17
CA ILE A 56 18.34 6.53 3.91
C ILE A 56 19.80 6.99 4.01
N GLU A 57 20.06 8.13 4.63
CA GLU A 57 21.40 8.68 4.81
C GLU A 57 22.29 7.78 5.68
N GLU A 58 21.76 7.25 6.78
CA GLU A 58 22.51 6.41 7.70
C GLU A 58 22.71 4.96 7.19
N SER A 59 21.65 4.34 6.66
CA SER A 59 21.68 2.93 6.27
C SER A 59 22.23 2.67 4.88
N GLN A 60 22.25 3.69 4.01
CA GLN A 60 22.76 3.59 2.63
C GLN A 60 22.23 2.37 1.86
N PRO A 61 20.90 2.12 1.82
CA PRO A 61 20.32 0.93 1.21
C PRO A 61 20.48 0.93 -0.30
N ASP A 62 20.28 -0.23 -0.95
CA ASP A 62 20.27 -0.33 -2.42
C ASP A 62 18.90 0.08 -2.98
N PHE A 63 17.83 -0.18 -2.25
CA PHE A 63 16.48 0.29 -2.55
C PHE A 63 15.75 0.71 -1.28
N VAL A 64 14.76 1.58 -1.47
CA VAL A 64 13.91 2.10 -0.40
C VAL A 64 12.48 1.65 -0.63
N LYS A 65 11.85 1.09 0.39
CA LYS A 65 10.41 1.05 0.53
C LYS A 65 10.01 2.34 1.21
N ILE A 66 9.47 3.29 0.44
CA ILE A 66 8.96 4.56 0.98
C ILE A 66 7.79 4.23 1.90
N MET A 67 7.97 4.45 3.20
CA MET A 67 6.93 4.21 4.19
C MET A 67 5.88 5.32 4.14
N THR A 68 4.65 4.93 4.36
CA THR A 68 3.48 5.80 4.22
C THR A 68 2.71 5.92 5.53
N ASP A 69 3.45 5.89 6.65
CA ASP A 69 2.87 6.06 7.98
C ASP A 69 2.05 7.35 8.03
N GLY A 70 0.84 7.27 8.56
CA GLY A 70 -0.11 8.37 8.53
C GLY A 70 -0.95 8.50 7.26
N PHE A 71 -0.67 7.71 6.20
CA PHE A 71 -1.46 7.66 4.97
C PHE A 71 -2.11 6.30 4.72
N PHE A 72 -2.17 5.43 5.72
CA PHE A 72 -2.76 4.10 5.59
C PHE A 72 -4.28 4.13 5.41
N SER A 73 -4.93 5.15 5.95
CA SER A 73 -6.37 5.30 5.85
C SER A 73 -6.82 5.79 4.46
N TYR A 74 -8.03 5.38 4.09
CA TYR A 74 -8.72 5.93 2.92
C TYR A 74 -9.71 7.02 3.42
N PRO A 75 -9.40 8.31 3.26
CA PRO A 75 -10.10 9.41 3.92
C PRO A 75 -11.46 9.71 3.26
N ASN A 76 -12.32 8.70 3.20
CA ASN A 76 -13.67 8.80 2.68
C ASN A 76 -14.67 8.76 3.83
N PRO A 77 -15.56 9.79 3.99
CA PRO A 77 -16.50 9.86 5.11
C PRO A 77 -17.47 8.68 5.21
N VAL A 78 -17.81 8.04 4.08
CA VAL A 78 -18.66 6.85 4.07
C VAL A 78 -17.91 5.68 4.68
N VAL A 79 -16.68 5.42 4.24
CA VAL A 79 -15.85 4.31 4.73
C VAL A 79 -15.55 4.47 6.23
N GLN A 80 -15.22 5.67 6.67
CA GLN A 80 -14.95 5.97 8.08
C GLN A 80 -16.13 5.69 9.01
N LYS A 81 -17.37 5.90 8.51
CA LYS A 81 -18.60 5.79 9.32
C LYS A 81 -19.34 4.46 9.14
N ALA A 82 -19.07 3.72 8.07
CA ALA A 82 -19.77 2.48 7.77
C ALA A 82 -19.58 1.45 8.89
N ARG A 83 -20.68 0.82 9.29
CA ARG A 83 -20.70 -0.27 10.27
C ARG A 83 -21.39 -1.51 9.69
N THR A 84 -22.02 -1.40 8.53
CA THR A 84 -22.68 -2.46 7.79
C THR A 84 -22.18 -2.51 6.34
N ALA A 85 -22.33 -3.64 5.67
CA ALA A 85 -21.98 -3.80 4.26
C ALA A 85 -22.80 -2.83 3.37
N ALA A 86 -24.08 -2.67 3.66
CA ALA A 86 -24.97 -1.77 2.92
C ALA A 86 -24.57 -0.28 3.07
N GLU A 87 -24.03 0.12 4.22
CA GLU A 87 -23.49 1.46 4.41
C GLU A 87 -22.18 1.63 3.62
N LEU A 88 -21.28 0.64 3.69
CA LEU A 88 -20.01 0.65 2.98
C LEU A 88 -20.20 0.74 1.44
N ALA A 89 -21.20 0.05 0.91
CA ALA A 89 -21.53 0.07 -0.52
C ALA A 89 -21.91 1.45 -1.08
N LYS A 90 -22.17 2.44 -0.21
CA LYS A 90 -22.47 3.84 -0.62
C LYS A 90 -21.22 4.66 -0.93
N VAL A 91 -20.03 4.09 -0.77
CA VAL A 91 -18.77 4.79 -1.06
C VAL A 91 -18.75 5.29 -2.50
N GLN A 92 -18.25 6.51 -2.68
CA GLN A 92 -18.03 7.12 -4.00
C GLN A 92 -16.55 7.41 -4.18
N PRO A 93 -16.04 7.44 -5.43
CA PRO A 93 -14.66 7.80 -5.70
C PRO A 93 -14.29 9.18 -5.12
N LEU A 94 -13.04 9.33 -4.73
CA LEU A 94 -12.50 10.62 -4.31
C LEU A 94 -12.26 11.52 -5.53
N PRO A 95 -12.48 12.85 -5.41
CA PRO A 95 -12.12 13.79 -6.46
C PRO A 95 -10.63 13.74 -6.80
N ASP A 96 -10.26 14.01 -8.04
CA ASP A 96 -8.87 13.91 -8.52
C ASP A 96 -7.89 14.80 -7.74
N GLU A 97 -8.37 15.96 -7.25
CA GLU A 97 -7.57 16.90 -6.46
C GLU A 97 -7.62 16.63 -4.95
N HIS A 98 -8.22 15.50 -4.53
CA HIS A 98 -8.30 15.18 -3.11
C HIS A 98 -6.92 15.01 -2.48
N PRO A 99 -6.69 15.44 -1.23
CA PRO A 99 -5.43 15.29 -0.50
C PRO A 99 -4.90 13.85 -0.47
N PHE A 100 -5.77 12.85 -0.56
CA PHE A 100 -5.40 11.45 -0.72
C PHE A 100 -4.43 11.21 -1.89
N PHE A 101 -4.62 11.91 -3.01
CA PHE A 101 -3.71 11.81 -4.15
C PHE A 101 -2.58 12.83 -4.07
N THR A 102 -2.92 14.09 -3.89
CA THR A 102 -1.97 15.19 -4.07
C THR A 102 -0.88 15.22 -3.01
N ARG A 103 -1.21 14.95 -1.74
CA ARG A 103 -0.23 14.93 -0.65
C ARG A 103 0.71 13.72 -0.75
N GLN A 104 0.18 12.54 -1.03
CA GLN A 104 0.99 11.33 -1.17
C GLN A 104 1.97 11.44 -2.36
N VAL A 105 1.53 12.04 -3.48
CA VAL A 105 2.42 12.35 -4.62
C VAL A 105 3.51 13.35 -4.21
N ALA A 106 3.16 14.42 -3.51
CA ALA A 106 4.12 15.42 -3.04
C ALA A 106 5.14 14.80 -2.07
N TYR A 107 4.69 14.00 -1.11
CA TYR A 107 5.53 13.28 -0.17
C TYR A 107 6.55 12.37 -0.87
N ALA A 108 6.11 11.51 -1.77
CA ALA A 108 7.00 10.63 -2.53
C ALA A 108 8.00 11.42 -3.37
N LYS A 109 7.58 12.56 -3.92
CA LYS A 109 8.41 13.44 -4.74
C LYS A 109 9.57 14.08 -3.97
N GLU A 110 9.38 14.38 -2.69
CA GLU A 110 10.48 14.89 -1.85
C GLU A 110 11.62 13.88 -1.69
N ILE A 111 11.29 12.58 -1.61
CA ILE A 111 12.27 11.50 -1.51
C ILE A 111 12.95 11.24 -2.87
N THR A 112 12.16 11.15 -3.93
CA THR A 112 12.70 10.85 -5.27
C THR A 112 13.58 11.98 -5.83
N LYS A 113 13.30 13.24 -5.50
CA LYS A 113 14.17 14.37 -5.84
C LYS A 113 15.59 14.20 -5.30
N ARG A 114 15.73 13.62 -4.10
CA ARG A 114 17.04 13.47 -3.45
C ARG A 114 17.75 12.20 -3.89
N TYR A 115 17.02 11.09 -3.99
CA TYR A 115 17.62 9.77 -4.09
C TYR A 115 17.19 8.99 -5.34
N GLY A 116 16.16 9.40 -6.06
CA GLY A 116 15.55 8.63 -7.14
C GLY A 116 16.45 8.38 -8.35
N SER A 117 17.54 9.15 -8.52
CA SER A 117 18.56 8.89 -9.54
C SER A 117 19.55 7.79 -9.12
N GLU A 118 19.79 7.61 -7.83
CA GLU A 118 20.84 6.75 -7.29
C GLU A 118 20.29 5.46 -6.68
N ILE A 119 19.09 5.50 -6.08
CA ILE A 119 18.47 4.42 -5.34
C ILE A 119 17.12 4.08 -5.98
N ALA A 120 16.81 2.79 -6.13
CA ALA A 120 15.48 2.36 -6.53
C ALA A 120 14.49 2.61 -5.38
N THR A 121 13.36 3.28 -5.69
CA THR A 121 12.36 3.67 -4.69
C THR A 121 11.03 2.99 -4.98
N PHE A 122 10.42 2.38 -3.98
CA PHE A 122 9.15 1.67 -4.09
C PHE A 122 8.15 2.24 -3.08
N TYR A 123 7.05 2.77 -3.57
CA TYR A 123 6.04 3.38 -2.72
C TYR A 123 5.16 2.33 -2.06
N ASN A 124 5.07 2.34 -0.72
CA ASN A 124 4.23 1.41 0.00
C ASN A 124 2.75 1.71 -0.26
N LEU A 125 2.03 0.72 -0.72
CA LEU A 125 0.59 0.81 -1.01
C LEU A 125 -0.12 -0.44 -0.49
N PHE A 126 -1.26 -0.25 0.16
CA PHE A 126 -2.10 -1.35 0.63
C PHE A 126 -3.29 -1.59 -0.30
N CYS A 127 -3.85 -2.81 -0.26
CA CYS A 127 -5.11 -3.11 -0.94
C CYS A 127 -6.32 -2.55 -0.18
N ALA A 128 -7.48 -2.52 -0.84
CA ALA A 128 -8.72 -1.98 -0.27
C ALA A 128 -9.10 -2.64 1.06
N GLY A 129 -8.97 -3.97 1.16
CA GLY A 129 -9.27 -4.70 2.39
C GLY A 129 -8.37 -4.29 3.56
N THR A 130 -7.07 -4.18 3.34
CA THR A 130 -6.11 -3.74 4.36
C THR A 130 -6.36 -2.29 4.78
N THR A 131 -6.61 -1.41 3.81
CA THR A 131 -6.93 0.00 4.08
C THR A 131 -8.17 0.14 4.96
N ILE A 132 -9.24 -0.64 4.72
CA ILE A 132 -10.44 -0.62 5.55
C ILE A 132 -10.15 -1.15 6.96
N LYS A 133 -9.36 -2.20 7.09
CA LYS A 133 -8.95 -2.73 8.39
C LYS A 133 -8.25 -1.65 9.22
N PHE A 134 -7.26 -0.99 8.67
CA PHE A 134 -6.48 0.05 9.35
C PHE A 134 -7.26 1.33 9.69
N MET A 135 -8.49 1.44 9.25
CA MET A 135 -9.40 2.53 9.65
C MET A 135 -10.23 2.19 10.90
N GLN A 136 -10.17 0.95 11.38
CA GLN A 136 -10.91 0.56 12.57
C GLN A 136 -10.07 0.88 13.82
N PRO A 137 -10.70 1.20 14.96
CA PRO A 137 -9.98 1.58 16.17
C PRO A 137 -9.53 0.37 17.03
N GLY A 138 -9.63 -0.82 16.50
CA GLY A 138 -9.37 -2.07 17.21
C GLY A 138 -7.93 -2.56 17.09
N THR A 139 -7.72 -3.78 17.56
CA THR A 139 -6.53 -4.55 17.25
C THR A 139 -6.65 -5.13 15.84
N LEU A 140 -5.55 -5.53 15.21
CA LEU A 140 -5.57 -6.16 13.88
C LEU A 140 -6.53 -7.36 13.79
N ALA A 141 -6.68 -8.14 14.86
CA ALA A 141 -7.60 -9.26 14.91
C ALA A 141 -9.07 -8.81 14.95
N GLU A 142 -9.40 -7.75 15.68
CA GLU A 142 -10.74 -7.15 15.71
C GLU A 142 -11.11 -6.54 14.37
N ASP A 143 -10.15 -5.90 13.71
CA ASP A 143 -10.32 -5.29 12.39
C ASP A 143 -10.54 -6.35 11.30
N GLU A 144 -9.84 -7.48 11.37
CA GLU A 144 -10.10 -8.65 10.52
C GLU A 144 -11.50 -9.23 10.76
N ALA A 145 -11.90 -9.38 12.02
CA ALA A 145 -13.23 -9.86 12.37
C ALA A 145 -14.34 -8.91 11.88
N PHE A 146 -14.10 -7.61 11.96
CA PHE A 146 -15.01 -6.59 11.41
C PHE A 146 -15.19 -6.77 9.90
N LEU A 147 -14.10 -6.85 9.14
CA LEU A 147 -14.17 -7.01 7.69
C LEU A 147 -14.80 -8.35 7.31
N ALA A 148 -14.42 -9.46 7.97
CA ALA A 148 -15.03 -10.76 7.77
C ALA A 148 -16.54 -10.75 8.03
N ARG A 149 -16.99 -10.02 9.05
CA ARG A 149 -18.43 -9.85 9.33
C ARG A 149 -19.15 -9.13 8.20
N LEU A 150 -18.58 -8.04 7.66
CA LEU A 150 -19.18 -7.32 6.52
C LEU A 150 -19.29 -8.21 5.27
N VAL A 151 -18.27 -9.02 5.00
CA VAL A 151 -18.30 -9.98 3.88
C VAL A 151 -19.40 -11.02 4.06
N ARG A 152 -19.59 -11.55 5.28
CA ARG A 152 -20.69 -12.49 5.57
C ARG A 152 -22.07 -11.85 5.49
N GLU A 153 -22.17 -10.56 5.86
CA GLU A 153 -23.42 -9.82 5.83
C GLU A 153 -23.92 -9.60 4.39
N ASP A 154 -23.06 -9.09 3.53
CA ASP A 154 -23.35 -8.88 2.11
C ASP A 154 -22.05 -8.78 1.29
N LYS A 155 -21.64 -9.91 0.74
CA LYS A 155 -20.44 -10.03 -0.07
C LYS A 155 -20.45 -9.14 -1.32
N ALA A 156 -21.59 -8.98 -1.96
CA ALA A 156 -21.73 -8.16 -3.16
C ALA A 156 -21.59 -6.66 -2.84
N ALA A 157 -22.15 -6.22 -1.72
CA ALA A 157 -22.00 -4.85 -1.22
C ALA A 157 -20.55 -4.51 -0.88
N VAL A 158 -19.83 -5.43 -0.21
CA VAL A 158 -18.40 -5.25 0.09
C VAL A 158 -17.57 -5.20 -1.19
N LYS A 159 -17.84 -6.11 -2.14
CA LYS A 159 -17.16 -6.09 -3.44
C LYS A 159 -17.35 -4.77 -4.18
N ALA A 160 -18.59 -4.25 -4.22
CA ALA A 160 -18.86 -2.97 -4.88
C ALA A 160 -18.07 -1.82 -4.25
N ALA A 161 -17.95 -1.79 -2.93
CA ALA A 161 -17.11 -0.82 -2.24
C ALA A 161 -15.62 -1.00 -2.56
N PHE A 162 -15.14 -2.24 -2.60
CA PHE A 162 -13.74 -2.54 -2.95
C PHE A 162 -13.40 -2.13 -4.38
N ASP A 163 -14.32 -2.30 -5.32
CA ASP A 163 -14.12 -1.87 -6.70
C ASP A 163 -13.88 -0.35 -6.77
N VAL A 164 -14.65 0.45 -6.01
CA VAL A 164 -14.46 1.91 -5.93
C VAL A 164 -13.12 2.28 -5.29
N ILE A 165 -12.82 1.72 -4.13
CA ILE A 165 -11.58 2.02 -3.40
C ILE A 165 -10.35 1.57 -4.20
N SER A 166 -10.41 0.39 -4.82
CA SER A 166 -9.32 -0.13 -5.65
C SER A 166 -9.08 0.72 -6.89
N ALA A 167 -10.11 1.30 -7.49
CA ALA A 167 -9.96 2.23 -8.61
C ALA A 167 -9.20 3.50 -8.18
N ASP A 168 -9.48 4.04 -6.99
CA ASP A 168 -8.74 5.18 -6.45
C ASP A 168 -7.30 4.80 -6.07
N LEU A 169 -7.08 3.62 -5.50
CA LEU A 169 -5.73 3.11 -5.21
C LEU A 169 -4.92 2.88 -6.49
N ALA A 170 -5.55 2.37 -7.56
CA ALA A 170 -4.93 2.22 -8.87
C ALA A 170 -4.55 3.57 -9.47
N LYS A 171 -5.43 4.58 -9.37
CA LYS A 171 -5.14 5.96 -9.77
C LYS A 171 -3.96 6.54 -8.97
N LEU A 172 -3.93 6.30 -7.65
CA LEU A 172 -2.82 6.72 -6.81
C LEU A 172 -1.51 6.06 -7.25
N ALA A 173 -1.51 4.75 -7.51
CA ALA A 173 -0.33 4.03 -8.00
C ALA A 173 0.21 4.62 -9.31
N ASP A 174 -0.66 4.90 -10.28
CA ASP A 174 -0.26 5.54 -11.55
C ASP A 174 0.38 6.91 -11.32
N ARG A 175 -0.27 7.76 -10.51
CA ARG A 175 0.22 9.10 -10.20
C ARG A 175 1.55 9.09 -9.44
N ILE A 176 1.70 8.22 -8.46
CA ILE A 176 2.95 8.05 -7.70
C ILE A 176 4.10 7.65 -8.65
N ILE A 177 3.88 6.72 -9.56
CA ILE A 177 4.91 6.29 -10.50
C ILE A 177 5.24 7.41 -11.49
N ARG A 178 4.23 8.02 -12.13
CA ARG A 178 4.44 8.98 -13.20
C ARG A 178 4.79 10.39 -12.75
N GLU A 179 4.13 10.87 -11.69
CA GLU A 179 4.28 12.26 -11.24
C GLU A 179 5.38 12.40 -10.18
N ALA A 180 5.50 11.45 -9.25
CA ALA A 180 6.55 11.50 -8.24
C ALA A 180 7.85 10.80 -8.68
N GLY A 181 7.82 9.97 -9.74
CA GLY A 181 9.01 9.38 -10.33
C GLY A 181 9.62 8.25 -9.51
N VAL A 182 8.81 7.54 -8.71
CA VAL A 182 9.26 6.33 -8.02
C VAL A 182 9.53 5.21 -9.05
N THR A 183 10.38 4.27 -8.70
CA THR A 183 10.69 3.12 -9.53
C THR A 183 9.47 2.22 -9.73
N GLY A 184 8.64 2.08 -8.69
CA GLY A 184 7.40 1.31 -8.72
C GLY A 184 6.68 1.37 -7.39
N ILE A 185 5.66 0.53 -7.21
CA ILE A 185 4.98 0.36 -5.92
C ILE A 185 5.50 -0.87 -5.19
N TYR A 186 5.45 -0.80 -3.84
CA TYR A 186 5.57 -1.93 -2.94
C TYR A 186 4.16 -2.25 -2.46
N PHE A 187 3.47 -3.14 -3.20
CA PHE A 187 2.06 -3.45 -2.98
C PHE A 187 1.92 -4.51 -1.91
N SER A 188 1.43 -4.11 -0.75
CA SER A 188 1.30 -4.97 0.42
C SER A 188 -0.11 -5.52 0.54
N LEU A 189 -0.23 -6.84 0.54
CA LEU A 189 -1.46 -7.60 0.71
C LEU A 189 -1.46 -8.32 2.05
N GLN A 190 -2.65 -8.48 2.62
CA GLN A 190 -2.88 -9.34 3.79
C GLN A 190 -4.11 -10.20 3.50
N ASN A 191 -3.95 -11.52 3.58
CA ASN A 191 -5.08 -12.42 3.48
C ASN A 191 -6.09 -12.12 4.58
N LEU A 192 -7.35 -12.09 4.21
CA LEU A 192 -8.42 -12.19 5.19
C LEU A 192 -8.52 -13.66 5.62
N VAL A 193 -8.05 -13.99 6.82
CA VAL A 193 -8.05 -15.36 7.35
C VAL A 193 -8.94 -15.39 8.57
N GLY A 194 -9.92 -16.24 8.57
CA GLY A 194 -10.85 -16.38 9.67
C GLY A 194 -12.19 -16.94 9.22
N GLU A 195 -13.16 -16.91 10.10
CA GLU A 195 -14.49 -17.41 9.80
C GLU A 195 -15.15 -16.63 8.68
N GLY A 196 -15.46 -17.31 7.57
CA GLY A 196 -16.05 -16.73 6.36
C GLY A 196 -15.04 -16.22 5.32
N ALA A 197 -13.75 -16.43 5.55
CA ALA A 197 -12.71 -16.17 4.57
C ALA A 197 -12.20 -17.50 3.99
N ASP A 198 -12.44 -17.71 2.71
CA ASP A 198 -11.93 -18.83 1.94
C ASP A 198 -11.42 -18.34 0.57
N ARG A 199 -10.85 -19.25 -0.21
CA ARG A 199 -10.32 -18.95 -1.53
C ARG A 199 -11.39 -18.36 -2.48
N ALA A 200 -12.61 -18.87 -2.43
CA ALA A 200 -13.69 -18.40 -3.30
C ALA A 200 -14.08 -16.96 -2.96
N VAL A 201 -14.15 -16.61 -1.69
CA VAL A 201 -14.37 -15.23 -1.22
C VAL A 201 -13.21 -14.33 -1.66
N TYR A 202 -11.97 -14.78 -1.49
CA TYR A 202 -10.81 -14.02 -1.95
C TYR A 202 -10.87 -13.74 -3.47
N GLU A 203 -11.07 -14.78 -4.27
CA GLU A 203 -11.13 -14.66 -5.74
C GLU A 203 -12.29 -13.78 -6.23
N GLU A 204 -13.41 -13.77 -5.51
CA GLU A 204 -14.59 -12.99 -5.89
C GLU A 204 -14.53 -11.54 -5.39
N VAL A 205 -14.07 -11.30 -4.15
CA VAL A 205 -14.21 -10.00 -3.47
C VAL A 205 -12.92 -9.19 -3.49
N PHE A 206 -11.77 -9.82 -3.22
CA PHE A 206 -10.50 -9.12 -3.01
C PHE A 206 -9.64 -9.06 -4.28
N ALA A 207 -9.42 -10.21 -4.89
CA ALA A 207 -8.49 -10.36 -6.02
C ALA A 207 -8.79 -9.46 -7.23
N PRO A 208 -10.05 -9.17 -7.61
CA PRO A 208 -10.30 -8.28 -8.75
C PRO A 208 -9.71 -6.89 -8.57
N GLY A 209 -9.90 -6.26 -7.41
CA GLY A 209 -9.35 -4.93 -7.12
C GLY A 209 -7.82 -4.94 -7.01
N GLU A 210 -7.24 -5.97 -6.39
CA GLU A 210 -5.79 -6.15 -6.28
C GLU A 210 -5.13 -6.31 -7.66
N LYS A 211 -5.73 -7.10 -8.54
CA LYS A 211 -5.27 -7.29 -9.92
C LYS A 211 -5.38 -6.00 -10.74
N GLU A 212 -6.42 -5.20 -10.52
CA GLU A 212 -6.58 -3.91 -11.21
C GLU A 212 -5.48 -2.93 -10.79
N ILE A 213 -5.18 -2.81 -9.50
CA ILE A 213 -4.07 -1.98 -9.00
C ILE A 213 -2.74 -2.40 -9.64
N LEU A 214 -2.45 -3.71 -9.65
CA LEU A 214 -1.23 -4.24 -10.26
C LEU A 214 -1.19 -4.03 -11.78
N ARG A 215 -2.33 -4.19 -12.47
CA ARG A 215 -2.43 -3.95 -13.90
C ARG A 215 -2.07 -2.50 -14.25
N VAL A 216 -2.60 -1.54 -13.50
CA VAL A 216 -2.32 -0.11 -13.70
C VAL A 216 -0.87 0.22 -13.35
N ALA A 217 -0.37 -0.27 -12.22
CA ALA A 217 1.02 -0.07 -11.82
C ALA A 217 2.00 -0.66 -12.83
N ASN A 218 1.73 -1.88 -13.37
CA ASN A 218 2.57 -2.52 -14.38
C ASN A 218 2.54 -1.81 -15.74
N ALA A 219 1.46 -1.11 -16.06
CA ALA A 219 1.40 -0.25 -17.25
C ALA A 219 2.21 1.05 -17.08
N ALA A 220 2.44 1.48 -15.83
CA ALA A 220 3.23 2.67 -15.51
C ALA A 220 4.72 2.35 -15.31
N SER A 221 5.05 1.19 -14.72
CA SER A 221 6.43 0.71 -14.52
C SER A 221 6.48 -0.81 -14.52
N PRO A 222 7.51 -1.44 -15.13
CA PRO A 222 7.71 -2.89 -15.04
C PRO A 222 8.28 -3.36 -13.70
N TYR A 223 8.68 -2.43 -12.84
CA TYR A 223 9.37 -2.70 -11.58
C TYR A 223 8.45 -2.49 -10.39
N ASN A 224 7.55 -3.44 -10.13
CA ASN A 224 6.69 -3.41 -8.95
C ASN A 224 6.98 -4.62 -8.06
N ILE A 225 6.79 -4.46 -6.76
CA ILE A 225 6.98 -5.52 -5.76
C ILE A 225 5.63 -5.89 -5.17
N LEU A 226 5.27 -7.18 -5.25
CA LEU A 226 4.14 -7.74 -4.52
C LEU A 226 4.64 -8.31 -3.19
N HIS A 227 4.11 -7.81 -2.10
CA HIS A 227 4.40 -8.27 -0.74
C HIS A 227 3.16 -8.87 -0.09
N ILE A 228 3.23 -10.16 0.21
CA ILE A 228 2.19 -10.85 0.97
C ILE A 228 2.60 -10.78 2.43
N CYS A 229 2.01 -9.82 3.14
CA CYS A 229 2.39 -9.47 4.50
C CYS A 229 1.96 -10.55 5.49
N GLY A 230 2.87 -10.90 6.41
CA GLY A 230 2.60 -11.75 7.56
C GLY A 230 3.00 -11.05 8.86
N TYR A 231 2.19 -11.20 9.90
CA TYR A 231 2.49 -10.71 11.24
C TYR A 231 2.03 -11.72 12.29
N ALA A 232 2.41 -11.52 13.55
CA ALA A 232 2.08 -12.44 14.62
C ALA A 232 0.56 -12.72 14.72
N GLY A 233 0.17 -13.99 14.62
CA GLY A 233 -1.23 -14.42 14.62
C GLY A 233 -1.94 -14.35 13.27
N HIS A 234 -1.33 -13.77 12.26
CA HIS A 234 -1.88 -13.75 10.90
C HIS A 234 -1.31 -14.90 10.06
N ARG A 235 -2.21 -15.65 9.42
CA ARG A 235 -1.85 -16.76 8.54
C ARG A 235 -1.96 -16.34 7.08
N ASN A 236 -0.88 -16.43 6.33
CA ASN A 236 -0.86 -16.21 4.89
C ASN A 236 -1.18 -17.50 4.12
N GLU A 237 -2.20 -17.43 3.29
CA GLU A 237 -2.59 -18.52 2.38
C GLU A 237 -1.99 -18.26 0.99
N LEU A 238 -0.70 -18.54 0.85
CA LEU A 238 0.09 -18.20 -0.37
C LEU A 238 -0.48 -18.83 -1.64
N GLU A 239 -1.17 -19.97 -1.53
CA GLU A 239 -1.81 -20.64 -2.66
C GLU A 239 -2.90 -19.80 -3.34
N TRP A 240 -3.46 -18.81 -2.63
CA TRP A 240 -4.48 -17.93 -3.21
C TRP A 240 -3.91 -16.95 -4.24
N TYR A 241 -2.60 -16.71 -4.22
CA TYR A 241 -1.90 -15.75 -5.09
C TYR A 241 -1.20 -16.41 -6.29
N ARG A 242 -1.50 -17.68 -6.56
CA ARG A 242 -0.95 -18.45 -7.68
C ARG A 242 -1.85 -18.49 -8.90
#